data_dffad22f699c56087211b98a71229801
#
_entry.id   dffad22f699c56087211b98a71229801
#
_cell.length_a   1.000
_cell.length_b   1.000
_cell.length_c   1.000
_cell.angle_alpha   90.00
_cell.angle_beta   90.00
_cell.angle_gamma   90.00
#
_symmetry.space_group_name_H-M   'P 1'
#
loop_
_entity.id
_entity.type
_entity.pdbx_description
1 polymer ?
#
loop_
_entity_poly.entity_id
_entity_poly.type
_entity_poly.pdbx_seq_one_letter_code
_entity_poly.pdbx_strand_id
1 'polypeptide(L)'
;MLPTIAREGDAVVMIDQRKLPAREVYLRCKTAPEVARAIKTMVIRGAPAIGVAAAMGIALGMRRSTATGTKQFATEFQNTCELMGSTRPTAVNLFWAIERMKRSFAAAVQAGESVEQIKDRLDREAALIHDEDVASCRAMGAFGAEVVPSDAHILTHCNAGALATAGYGTALGVIRGAVEQGKRVTVFADETRPFLQGARLTAWELVRDGIETTVITDSMSGALMRQGRVNFVVVGADRIAANGDTANKIGTYTVAVLAREHQVPFYVAAPLSTIDLNTPDGEHIPIEERNAREVTHVGPSQLTPAGALVWNPAFDVTPHRLIAGIITERGIFRAPFTESLKRAFEQETARV
;
A
#
# COMPACT_ATOMS: atom_id res chain seq x y z
N MET A 1 1.54 7.38 -16.88
CA MET A 1 1.05 6.47 -15.83
C MET A 1 -0.42 6.77 -15.58
N LEU A 2 -1.28 5.76 -15.50
CA LEU A 2 -2.70 5.99 -15.19
C LEU A 2 -2.86 6.25 -13.70
N PRO A 3 -3.64 7.25 -13.28
CA PRO A 3 -3.91 7.48 -11.87
C PRO A 3 -4.73 6.31 -11.30
N THR A 4 -4.28 5.74 -10.18
CA THR A 4 -5.04 4.72 -9.46
C THR A 4 -6.32 5.30 -8.89
N ILE A 5 -6.23 6.54 -8.43
CA ILE A 5 -7.31 7.34 -7.85
C ILE A 5 -7.08 8.82 -8.18
N ALA A 6 -8.15 9.54 -8.44
CA ALA A 6 -8.10 10.99 -8.67
C ALA A 6 -9.40 11.67 -8.19
N ARG A 7 -9.29 12.95 -7.85
CA ARG A 7 -10.46 13.82 -7.69
C ARG A 7 -10.82 14.44 -9.04
N GLU A 8 -12.03 14.21 -9.52
CA GLU A 8 -12.55 14.80 -10.76
C GLU A 8 -13.86 15.54 -10.48
N GLY A 9 -13.76 16.83 -10.31
CA GLY A 9 -14.90 17.68 -9.99
C GLY A 9 -15.62 17.22 -8.72
N ASP A 10 -16.87 16.78 -8.87
CA ASP A 10 -17.75 16.34 -7.79
C ASP A 10 -17.62 14.83 -7.43
N ALA A 11 -16.61 14.14 -7.95
CA ALA A 11 -16.45 12.71 -7.75
C ALA A 11 -15.00 12.32 -7.43
N VAL A 12 -14.86 11.17 -6.76
CA VAL A 12 -13.60 10.42 -6.65
C VAL A 12 -13.65 9.30 -7.67
N VAL A 13 -12.68 9.28 -8.57
CA VAL A 13 -12.57 8.29 -9.66
C VAL A 13 -11.43 7.35 -9.32
N MET A 14 -11.65 6.04 -9.42
CA MET A 14 -10.63 5.03 -9.15
C MET A 14 -10.76 3.83 -10.07
N ILE A 15 -9.63 3.19 -10.38
CA ILE A 15 -9.63 1.98 -11.20
C ILE A 15 -10.21 0.79 -10.41
N ASP A 16 -11.16 0.06 -10.97
CA ASP A 16 -11.71 -1.16 -10.35
C ASP A 16 -10.73 -2.33 -10.54
N GLN A 17 -9.84 -2.50 -9.55
CA GLN A 17 -8.80 -3.52 -9.57
C GLN A 17 -9.34 -4.96 -9.59
N ARG A 18 -10.61 -5.16 -9.26
CA ARG A 18 -11.26 -6.48 -9.32
C ARG A 18 -11.50 -6.93 -10.76
N LYS A 19 -11.51 -5.96 -11.70
CA LYS A 19 -11.73 -6.22 -13.13
C LYS A 19 -10.43 -6.48 -13.89
N LEU A 20 -9.29 -6.09 -13.31
CA LEU A 20 -7.98 -6.34 -13.89
C LEU A 20 -7.60 -7.84 -13.77
N PRO A 21 -6.83 -8.38 -14.72
CA PRO A 21 -6.32 -7.73 -15.94
C PRO A 21 -7.31 -7.70 -17.10
N ALA A 22 -8.47 -8.38 -16.98
CA ALA A 22 -9.39 -8.61 -18.10
C ALA A 22 -10.01 -7.32 -18.66
N ARG A 23 -10.29 -6.34 -17.80
CA ARG A 23 -10.89 -5.06 -18.22
C ARG A 23 -10.39 -3.93 -17.33
N GLU A 24 -10.01 -2.83 -17.96
CA GLU A 24 -9.70 -1.56 -17.31
C GLU A 24 -11.00 -0.75 -17.20
N VAL A 25 -11.50 -0.60 -15.98
CA VAL A 25 -12.76 0.09 -15.69
C VAL A 25 -12.54 1.06 -14.54
N TYR A 26 -13.01 2.29 -14.72
CA TYR A 26 -12.97 3.32 -13.68
C TYR A 26 -14.34 3.46 -13.02
N LEU A 27 -14.34 3.35 -11.69
CA LEU A 27 -15.52 3.62 -10.86
C LEU A 27 -15.53 5.10 -10.47
N ARG A 28 -16.67 5.74 -10.65
CA ARG A 28 -16.90 7.14 -10.30
C ARG A 28 -17.77 7.22 -9.05
N CYS A 29 -17.17 7.51 -7.89
CA CYS A 29 -17.85 7.64 -6.62
C CYS A 29 -18.26 9.09 -6.37
N LYS A 30 -19.54 9.33 -6.14
CA LYS A 30 -20.09 10.67 -5.90
C LYS A 30 -20.37 10.96 -4.43
N THR A 31 -20.30 9.95 -3.55
CA THR A 31 -20.59 10.08 -2.12
C THR A 31 -19.55 9.36 -1.28
N ALA A 32 -19.39 9.79 -0.01
CA ALA A 32 -18.52 9.11 0.94
C ALA A 32 -18.90 7.62 1.16
N PRO A 33 -20.17 7.22 1.27
CA PRO A 33 -20.54 5.80 1.34
C PRO A 33 -20.14 4.98 0.11
N GLU A 34 -20.14 5.56 -1.10
CA GLU A 34 -19.65 4.87 -2.30
C GLU A 34 -18.14 4.64 -2.23
N VAL A 35 -17.35 5.61 -1.77
CA VAL A 35 -15.91 5.47 -1.56
C VAL A 35 -15.64 4.42 -0.47
N ALA A 36 -16.33 4.47 0.66
CA ALA A 36 -16.22 3.48 1.73
C ALA A 36 -16.51 2.05 1.22
N ARG A 37 -17.56 1.89 0.42
CA ARG A 37 -17.89 0.62 -0.24
C ARG A 37 -16.78 0.17 -1.18
N ALA A 38 -16.19 1.07 -1.96
CA ALA A 38 -15.11 0.77 -2.87
C ALA A 38 -13.87 0.25 -2.13
N ILE A 39 -13.50 0.84 -0.99
CA ILE A 39 -12.42 0.35 -0.12
C ILE A 39 -12.79 -1.04 0.44
N LYS A 40 -13.97 -1.17 1.05
CA LYS A 40 -14.43 -2.42 1.69
C LYS A 40 -14.49 -3.59 0.71
N THR A 41 -14.92 -3.35 -0.53
CA THR A 41 -15.06 -4.39 -1.57
C THR A 41 -13.83 -4.53 -2.46
N MET A 42 -12.71 -3.92 -2.08
CA MET A 42 -11.42 -3.98 -2.79
C MET A 42 -11.48 -3.54 -4.27
N VAL A 43 -12.34 -2.58 -4.60
CA VAL A 43 -12.25 -1.81 -5.84
C VAL A 43 -10.88 -1.13 -5.87
N ILE A 44 -10.51 -0.52 -4.73
CA ILE A 44 -9.18 0.00 -4.43
C ILE A 44 -8.61 -0.75 -3.22
N ARG A 45 -7.33 -1.07 -3.23
CA ARG A 45 -6.60 -1.80 -2.19
C ARG A 45 -5.12 -1.38 -2.18
N GLY A 46 -4.37 -1.81 -1.17
CA GLY A 46 -2.99 -1.40 -0.89
C GLY A 46 -2.96 -0.32 0.18
N ALA A 47 -1.98 -0.43 1.09
CA ALA A 47 -1.94 0.39 2.29
C ALA A 47 -2.00 1.90 2.01
N PRO A 48 -1.13 2.50 1.17
CA PRO A 48 -1.23 3.93 0.86
C PRO A 48 -2.50 4.31 0.09
N ALA A 49 -2.88 3.52 -0.94
CA ALA A 49 -4.03 3.84 -1.79
C ALA A 49 -5.35 3.94 -1.01
N ILE A 50 -5.57 3.09 0.01
CA ILE A 50 -6.78 3.17 0.84
C ILE A 50 -6.76 4.39 1.77
N GLY A 51 -5.59 4.84 2.20
CA GLY A 51 -5.44 6.09 2.95
C GLY A 51 -5.83 7.31 2.11
N VAL A 52 -5.28 7.40 0.89
CA VAL A 52 -5.65 8.45 -0.09
C VAL A 52 -7.15 8.42 -0.40
N ALA A 53 -7.70 7.21 -0.64
CA ALA A 53 -9.13 7.05 -0.92
C ALA A 53 -10.00 7.52 0.25
N ALA A 54 -9.60 7.23 1.49
CA ALA A 54 -10.33 7.67 2.68
C ALA A 54 -10.29 9.19 2.83
N ALA A 55 -9.13 9.83 2.67
CA ALA A 55 -9.02 11.29 2.71
C ALA A 55 -9.91 11.97 1.65
N MET A 56 -9.84 11.49 0.40
CA MET A 56 -10.70 12.00 -0.68
C MET A 56 -12.19 11.73 -0.42
N GLY A 57 -12.52 10.57 0.19
CA GLY A 57 -13.90 10.22 0.56
C GLY A 57 -14.44 11.10 1.68
N ILE A 58 -13.61 11.45 2.68
CA ILE A 58 -13.97 12.40 3.75
C ILE A 58 -14.22 13.79 3.14
N ALA A 59 -13.27 14.30 2.35
CA ALA A 59 -13.42 15.61 1.71
C ALA A 59 -14.66 15.67 0.82
N LEU A 60 -14.90 14.63 0.00
CA LEU A 60 -16.10 14.50 -0.82
C LEU A 60 -17.40 14.51 -0.02
N GLY A 61 -17.46 13.78 1.10
CA GLY A 61 -18.61 13.76 2.00
C GLY A 61 -18.89 15.12 2.59
N MET A 62 -17.86 15.79 3.07
CA MET A 62 -17.97 17.12 3.68
C MET A 62 -18.31 18.21 2.67
N ARG A 63 -17.83 18.13 1.43
CA ARG A 63 -18.22 19.05 0.36
C ARG A 63 -19.74 19.00 0.06
N ARG A 64 -20.36 17.83 0.25
CA ARG A 64 -21.81 17.63 0.04
C ARG A 64 -22.67 17.94 1.27
N SER A 65 -22.05 18.22 2.41
CA SER A 65 -22.78 18.62 3.60
C SER A 65 -23.56 19.92 3.37
N THR A 66 -24.80 19.94 3.81
CA THR A 66 -25.68 21.13 3.80
C THR A 66 -25.70 21.83 5.17
N ALA A 67 -24.90 21.38 6.12
CA ALA A 67 -24.79 22.01 7.42
C ALA A 67 -24.32 23.46 7.30
N THR A 68 -25.03 24.37 7.93
CA THR A 68 -24.69 25.80 7.98
C THR A 68 -23.94 26.17 9.26
N GLY A 69 -24.05 25.35 10.30
CA GLY A 69 -23.42 25.55 11.61
C GLY A 69 -22.27 24.58 11.86
N THR A 70 -21.18 25.07 12.45
CA THR A 70 -19.97 24.30 12.73
C THR A 70 -20.24 23.07 13.61
N LYS A 71 -21.16 23.14 14.55
CA LYS A 71 -21.50 22.01 15.45
C LYS A 71 -22.11 20.84 14.68
N GLN A 72 -23.10 21.09 13.80
CA GLN A 72 -23.68 20.05 12.96
C GLN A 72 -22.64 19.50 11.96
N PHE A 73 -21.87 20.40 11.35
CA PHE A 73 -20.81 20.02 10.41
C PHE A 73 -19.76 19.12 11.06
N ALA A 74 -19.37 19.40 12.33
CA ALA A 74 -18.45 18.55 13.09
C ALA A 74 -19.01 17.14 13.35
N THR A 75 -20.30 17.02 13.62
CA THR A 75 -20.94 15.71 13.80
C THR A 75 -20.94 14.91 12.49
N GLU A 76 -21.25 15.55 11.37
CA GLU A 76 -21.23 14.90 10.04
C GLU A 76 -19.80 14.48 9.66
N PHE A 77 -18.79 15.32 9.99
CA PHE A 77 -17.38 15.01 9.79
C PHE A 77 -16.95 13.77 10.59
N GLN A 78 -17.29 13.71 11.88
CA GLN A 78 -16.96 12.59 12.75
C GLN A 78 -17.59 11.29 12.22
N ASN A 79 -18.89 11.32 11.85
CA ASN A 79 -19.60 10.16 11.29
C ASN A 79 -18.94 9.69 9.97
N THR A 80 -18.46 10.63 9.14
CA THR A 80 -17.78 10.29 7.88
C THR A 80 -16.42 9.65 8.14
N CYS A 81 -15.66 10.13 9.14
CA CYS A 81 -14.42 9.50 9.57
C CYS A 81 -14.64 8.08 10.10
N GLU A 82 -15.66 7.87 10.91
CA GLU A 82 -16.03 6.55 11.45
C GLU A 82 -16.44 5.58 10.34
N LEU A 83 -17.22 6.06 9.37
CA LEU A 83 -17.59 5.29 8.18
C LEU A 83 -16.34 4.80 7.44
N MET A 84 -15.36 5.66 7.18
CA MET A 84 -14.11 5.27 6.52
C MET A 84 -13.31 4.29 7.37
N GLY A 85 -13.14 4.55 8.67
CA GLY A 85 -12.41 3.68 9.60
C GLY A 85 -12.98 2.26 9.69
N SER A 86 -14.30 2.12 9.56
CA SER A 86 -14.99 0.82 9.59
C SER A 86 -14.71 -0.08 8.39
N THR A 87 -14.13 0.44 7.32
CA THR A 87 -13.92 -0.30 6.06
C THR A 87 -12.81 -1.34 6.15
N ARG A 88 -11.70 -1.01 6.80
CA ARG A 88 -10.50 -1.87 6.98
C ARG A 88 -9.84 -1.60 8.34
N PRO A 89 -10.36 -2.18 9.44
CA PRO A 89 -9.98 -1.82 10.82
C PRO A 89 -8.50 -2.05 11.19
N THR A 90 -7.78 -2.88 10.44
CA THR A 90 -6.36 -3.20 10.71
C THR A 90 -5.37 -2.38 9.87
N ALA A 91 -5.86 -1.55 8.94
CA ALA A 91 -5.02 -0.87 7.96
C ALA A 91 -4.41 0.44 8.50
N VAL A 92 -3.10 0.47 8.76
CA VAL A 92 -2.38 1.61 9.35
C VAL A 92 -2.58 2.90 8.56
N ASN A 93 -2.34 2.85 7.26
CA ASN A 93 -2.42 4.05 6.40
C ASN A 93 -3.84 4.65 6.32
N LEU A 94 -4.89 3.81 6.49
CA LEU A 94 -6.27 4.30 6.57
C LEU A 94 -6.45 5.22 7.79
N PHE A 95 -6.01 4.76 8.96
CA PHE A 95 -6.13 5.54 10.20
C PHE A 95 -5.18 6.73 10.20
N TRP A 96 -3.97 6.60 9.68
CA TRP A 96 -3.06 7.73 9.48
C TRP A 96 -3.72 8.86 8.67
N ALA A 97 -4.36 8.53 7.54
CA ALA A 97 -5.04 9.53 6.72
C ALA A 97 -6.24 10.15 7.45
N ILE A 98 -7.06 9.34 8.13
CA ILE A 98 -8.20 9.83 8.91
C ILE A 98 -7.73 10.79 10.02
N GLU A 99 -6.67 10.45 10.76
CA GLU A 99 -6.14 11.30 11.83
C GLU A 99 -5.53 12.60 11.27
N ARG A 100 -4.91 12.55 10.09
CA ARG A 100 -4.43 13.74 9.40
C ARG A 100 -5.59 14.67 9.00
N MET A 101 -6.67 14.12 8.45
CA MET A 101 -7.89 14.89 8.16
C MET A 101 -8.52 15.48 9.41
N LYS A 102 -8.54 14.74 10.53
CA LYS A 102 -9.03 15.25 11.84
C LYS A 102 -8.19 16.40 12.36
N ARG A 103 -6.85 16.31 12.25
CA ARG A 103 -5.97 17.43 12.65
C ARG A 103 -6.23 18.68 11.82
N SER A 104 -6.36 18.53 10.50
CA SER A 104 -6.68 19.63 9.58
C SER A 104 -8.03 20.28 9.93
N PHE A 105 -9.06 19.45 10.19
CA PHE A 105 -10.37 19.92 10.66
C PHE A 105 -10.31 20.67 11.98
N ALA A 106 -9.63 20.11 12.98
CA ALA A 106 -9.51 20.72 14.31
C ALA A 106 -8.80 22.09 14.25
N ALA A 107 -7.73 22.18 13.45
CA ALA A 107 -7.02 23.43 13.22
C ALA A 107 -7.91 24.51 12.58
N ALA A 108 -8.75 24.12 11.62
CA ALA A 108 -9.70 25.04 10.98
C ALA A 108 -10.76 25.57 11.98
N VAL A 109 -11.31 24.67 12.80
CA VAL A 109 -12.29 25.03 13.83
C VAL A 109 -11.64 25.99 14.88
N GLN A 110 -10.41 25.68 15.31
CA GLN A 110 -9.67 26.53 16.25
C GLN A 110 -9.37 27.92 15.66
N ALA A 111 -9.13 28.01 14.37
CA ALA A 111 -8.92 29.27 13.65
C ALA A 111 -10.24 30.06 13.40
N GLY A 112 -11.40 29.51 13.77
CA GLY A 112 -12.70 30.16 13.57
C GLY A 112 -13.16 30.19 12.09
N GLU A 113 -12.64 29.28 11.28
CA GLU A 113 -13.02 29.22 9.86
C GLU A 113 -14.52 28.92 9.66
N SER A 114 -15.12 29.52 8.66
CA SER A 114 -16.49 29.21 8.25
C SER A 114 -16.59 27.78 7.67
N VAL A 115 -17.81 27.21 7.64
CA VAL A 115 -18.02 25.86 7.09
C VAL A 115 -17.48 25.73 5.66
N GLU A 116 -17.64 26.74 4.81
CA GLU A 116 -17.09 26.71 3.43
C GLU A 116 -15.55 26.74 3.42
N GLN A 117 -14.93 27.52 4.28
CA GLN A 117 -13.47 27.52 4.42
C GLN A 117 -12.94 26.17 4.91
N ILE A 118 -13.65 25.53 5.86
CA ILE A 118 -13.30 24.19 6.32
C ILE A 118 -13.41 23.16 5.19
N LYS A 119 -14.47 23.20 4.36
CA LYS A 119 -14.61 22.36 3.18
C LYS A 119 -13.43 22.52 2.23
N ASP A 120 -13.05 23.77 1.94
CA ASP A 120 -11.91 24.06 1.06
C ASP A 120 -10.58 23.56 1.63
N ARG A 121 -10.41 23.69 2.95
CA ARG A 121 -9.22 23.15 3.65
C ARG A 121 -9.16 21.62 3.54
N LEU A 122 -10.28 20.94 3.79
CA LEU A 122 -10.33 19.46 3.69
C LEU A 122 -10.09 18.95 2.29
N ASP A 123 -10.60 19.63 1.25
CA ASP A 123 -10.29 19.28 -0.14
C ASP A 123 -8.80 19.48 -0.46
N ARG A 124 -8.19 20.58 0.00
CA ARG A 124 -6.74 20.80 -0.15
C ARG A 124 -5.91 19.76 0.60
N GLU A 125 -6.30 19.40 1.82
CA GLU A 125 -5.60 18.39 2.60
C GLU A 125 -5.65 17.02 1.93
N ALA A 126 -6.80 16.62 1.39
CA ALA A 126 -6.92 15.35 0.65
C ALA A 126 -6.08 15.36 -0.64
N ALA A 127 -5.99 16.50 -1.32
CA ALA A 127 -5.10 16.65 -2.49
C ALA A 127 -3.63 16.55 -2.08
N LEU A 128 -3.22 17.19 -0.98
CA LEU A 128 -1.86 17.09 -0.44
C LEU A 128 -1.48 15.64 -0.09
N ILE A 129 -2.38 14.90 0.57
CA ILE A 129 -2.15 13.48 0.88
C ILE A 129 -1.89 12.66 -0.40
N HIS A 130 -2.64 12.91 -1.46
CA HIS A 130 -2.44 12.27 -2.76
C HIS A 130 -1.07 12.63 -3.37
N ASP A 131 -0.75 13.91 -3.43
CA ASP A 131 0.46 14.39 -4.11
C ASP A 131 1.74 13.99 -3.35
N GLU A 132 1.68 14.02 -2.03
CA GLU A 132 2.77 13.54 -1.16
C GLU A 132 2.98 12.03 -1.31
N ASP A 133 1.91 11.23 -1.46
CA ASP A 133 2.05 9.79 -1.70
C ASP A 133 2.78 9.52 -3.03
N VAL A 134 2.42 10.24 -4.10
CA VAL A 134 3.12 10.13 -5.38
C VAL A 134 4.59 10.56 -5.26
N ALA A 135 4.85 11.67 -4.58
CA ALA A 135 6.21 12.16 -4.36
C ALA A 135 7.05 11.18 -3.53
N SER A 136 6.47 10.62 -2.46
CA SER A 136 7.08 9.61 -1.60
C SER A 136 7.42 8.34 -2.39
N CYS A 137 6.52 7.88 -3.25
CA CYS A 137 6.77 6.71 -4.11
C CYS A 137 7.93 6.96 -5.09
N ARG A 138 8.03 8.15 -5.67
CA ARG A 138 9.16 8.51 -6.55
C ARG A 138 10.46 8.62 -5.80
N ALA A 139 10.47 9.18 -4.61
CA ALA A 139 11.66 9.25 -3.76
C ALA A 139 12.14 7.84 -3.35
N MET A 140 11.21 6.95 -2.95
CA MET A 140 11.53 5.53 -2.69
C MET A 140 12.11 4.85 -3.93
N GLY A 141 11.56 5.13 -5.11
CA GLY A 141 12.09 4.63 -6.38
C GLY A 141 13.53 5.05 -6.61
N ALA A 142 13.84 6.31 -6.40
CA ALA A 142 15.19 6.87 -6.56
C ALA A 142 16.19 6.25 -5.57
N PHE A 143 15.88 6.25 -4.28
CA PHE A 143 16.73 5.64 -3.25
C PHE A 143 16.89 4.14 -3.44
N GLY A 144 15.78 3.44 -3.71
CA GLY A 144 15.79 1.99 -3.90
C GLY A 144 16.62 1.58 -5.12
N ALA A 145 16.56 2.37 -6.17
CA ALA A 145 17.36 2.12 -7.37
C ALA A 145 18.87 2.09 -7.09
N GLU A 146 19.36 2.82 -6.09
CA GLU A 146 20.80 2.83 -5.72
C GLU A 146 21.32 1.46 -5.32
N VAL A 147 20.48 0.63 -4.70
CA VAL A 147 20.85 -0.72 -4.21
C VAL A 147 20.47 -1.85 -5.17
N VAL A 148 19.72 -1.55 -6.22
CA VAL A 148 19.39 -2.53 -7.26
C VAL A 148 20.63 -2.75 -8.13
N PRO A 149 21.05 -4.00 -8.45
CA PRO A 149 22.16 -4.28 -9.35
C PRO A 149 21.96 -3.67 -10.75
N SER A 150 23.06 -3.41 -11.49
CA SER A 150 22.99 -2.92 -12.87
C SER A 150 22.37 -3.94 -13.85
N ASP A 151 22.50 -5.23 -13.54
CA ASP A 151 21.84 -6.35 -14.19
C ASP A 151 21.02 -7.07 -13.13
N ALA A 152 19.76 -6.67 -13.01
CA ALA A 152 18.90 -7.09 -11.93
C ALA A 152 17.85 -8.13 -12.38
N HIS A 153 17.85 -9.25 -11.68
CA HIS A 153 16.83 -10.28 -11.77
C HIS A 153 16.02 -10.25 -10.49
N ILE A 154 14.94 -9.48 -10.49
CA ILE A 154 14.19 -9.11 -9.29
C ILE A 154 13.04 -10.06 -9.07
N LEU A 155 12.91 -10.58 -7.84
CA LEU A 155 11.69 -11.25 -7.41
C LEU A 155 10.86 -10.29 -6.57
N THR A 156 9.55 -10.27 -6.82
CA THR A 156 8.58 -9.50 -6.02
C THR A 156 7.35 -10.33 -5.70
N HIS A 157 6.72 -10.01 -4.58
CA HIS A 157 5.54 -10.72 -4.07
C HIS A 157 4.39 -9.74 -3.81
N CYS A 158 3.16 -10.14 -4.09
CA CYS A 158 1.97 -9.31 -4.01
C CYS A 158 1.95 -8.20 -5.08
N ASN A 159 1.31 -7.08 -4.78
CA ASN A 159 1.34 -5.89 -5.59
C ASN A 159 1.55 -4.66 -4.70
N ALA A 160 2.71 -4.09 -4.80
CA ALA A 160 3.12 -2.81 -4.20
C ALA A 160 3.51 -1.81 -5.29
N GLY A 161 2.69 -1.75 -6.34
CA GLY A 161 2.83 -0.86 -7.48
C GLY A 161 1.95 0.38 -7.39
N ALA A 162 1.76 1.03 -8.55
CA ALA A 162 0.90 2.19 -8.68
C ALA A 162 -0.53 1.90 -8.22
N LEU A 163 -1.03 0.69 -8.47
CA LEU A 163 -2.36 0.24 -8.02
C LEU A 163 -2.50 0.13 -6.50
N ALA A 164 -1.39 0.09 -5.75
CA ALA A 164 -1.38 0.03 -4.29
C ALA A 164 -1.15 1.40 -3.63
N THR A 165 -0.94 2.45 -4.41
CA THR A 165 -0.63 3.83 -4.01
C THR A 165 -1.50 4.81 -4.80
N ALA A 166 -1.27 6.11 -4.67
CA ALA A 166 -1.90 7.10 -5.56
C ALA A 166 -1.32 7.05 -6.98
N GLY A 167 -0.06 6.57 -7.11
CA GLY A 167 0.64 6.39 -8.38
C GLY A 167 2.09 5.99 -8.16
N TYR A 168 2.78 5.46 -9.16
CA TYR A 168 4.17 5.03 -9.18
C TYR A 168 4.49 3.75 -8.39
N GLY A 169 3.96 3.55 -7.15
CA GLY A 169 4.20 2.38 -6.33
C GLY A 169 5.45 2.45 -5.45
N THR A 170 5.51 1.55 -4.48
CA THR A 170 6.65 1.41 -3.55
C THR A 170 7.67 0.38 -4.08
N ALA A 171 7.45 -0.92 -3.94
CA ALA A 171 8.36 -1.94 -4.47
C ALA A 171 8.46 -1.89 -6.01
N LEU A 172 7.34 -1.75 -6.72
CA LEU A 172 7.40 -1.55 -8.17
C LEU A 172 7.93 -0.16 -8.54
N GLY A 173 7.84 0.83 -7.64
CA GLY A 173 8.53 2.12 -7.75
C GLY A 173 10.05 1.97 -7.76
N VAL A 174 10.60 1.10 -6.91
CA VAL A 174 12.05 0.76 -6.92
C VAL A 174 12.46 0.12 -8.25
N ILE A 175 11.64 -0.78 -8.77
CA ILE A 175 11.86 -1.41 -10.08
C ILE A 175 11.84 -0.36 -11.19
N ARG A 176 10.85 0.53 -11.21
CA ARG A 176 10.74 1.66 -12.15
C ARG A 176 11.93 2.59 -12.07
N GLY A 177 12.32 2.98 -10.85
CA GLY A 177 13.47 3.84 -10.61
C GLY A 177 14.78 3.23 -11.12
N ALA A 178 14.96 1.92 -11.00
CA ALA A 178 16.12 1.22 -11.54
C ALA A 178 16.13 1.25 -13.08
N VAL A 179 14.99 1.04 -13.72
CA VAL A 179 14.84 1.15 -15.19
C VAL A 179 15.07 2.59 -15.67
N GLU A 180 14.50 3.58 -14.98
CA GLU A 180 14.68 5.00 -15.28
C GLU A 180 16.15 5.43 -15.16
N GLN A 181 16.95 4.76 -14.29
CA GLN A 181 18.42 4.95 -14.21
C GLN A 181 19.22 4.14 -15.26
N GLY A 182 18.54 3.49 -16.21
CA GLY A 182 19.17 2.76 -17.29
C GLY A 182 19.69 1.37 -16.92
N LYS A 183 19.29 0.80 -15.79
CA LYS A 183 19.65 -0.56 -15.39
C LYS A 183 18.88 -1.59 -16.20
N ARG A 184 19.50 -2.74 -16.47
CA ARG A 184 18.81 -3.88 -17.08
C ARG A 184 18.05 -4.62 -16.00
N VAL A 185 16.73 -4.72 -16.14
CA VAL A 185 15.85 -5.30 -15.14
C VAL A 185 14.95 -6.35 -15.78
N THR A 186 14.92 -7.55 -15.19
CA THR A 186 13.90 -8.55 -15.42
C THR A 186 13.22 -8.89 -14.10
N VAL A 187 11.91 -9.17 -14.14
CA VAL A 187 11.11 -9.37 -12.93
C VAL A 187 10.47 -10.75 -12.91
N PHE A 188 10.61 -11.46 -11.81
CA PHE A 188 9.79 -12.61 -11.45
C PHE A 188 8.72 -12.14 -10.46
N ALA A 189 7.46 -12.28 -10.84
CA ALA A 189 6.32 -11.93 -10.01
C ALA A 189 5.66 -13.19 -9.47
N ASP A 190 5.73 -13.43 -8.16
CA ASP A 190 4.92 -14.46 -7.52
C ASP A 190 3.45 -14.23 -7.82
N GLU A 191 2.69 -15.26 -8.20
CA GLU A 191 1.26 -15.12 -8.45
C GLU A 191 0.49 -14.59 -7.24
N THR A 192 0.99 -14.86 -6.04
CA THR A 192 0.48 -14.43 -4.74
C THR A 192 -0.91 -14.98 -4.44
N ARG A 193 -0.97 -16.27 -4.10
CA ARG A 193 -2.19 -16.87 -3.56
C ARG A 193 -2.54 -16.23 -2.21
N PRO A 194 -3.83 -16.21 -1.81
CA PRO A 194 -5.00 -16.72 -2.55
C PRO A 194 -5.60 -15.72 -3.55
N PHE A 195 -5.36 -14.39 -3.41
CA PHE A 195 -6.06 -13.35 -4.17
C PHE A 195 -5.42 -13.02 -5.53
N LEU A 196 -4.23 -13.59 -5.82
CA LEU A 196 -3.50 -13.50 -7.09
C LEU A 196 -3.10 -12.05 -7.47
N GLN A 197 -2.72 -11.22 -6.51
CA GLN A 197 -2.30 -9.84 -6.78
C GLN A 197 -1.08 -9.77 -7.68
N GLY A 198 -0.12 -10.68 -7.53
CA GLY A 198 1.06 -10.73 -8.38
C GLY A 198 0.72 -11.06 -9.82
N ALA A 199 -0.03 -12.13 -10.06
CA ALA A 199 -0.43 -12.53 -11.40
C ALA A 199 -1.35 -11.51 -12.07
N ARG A 200 -2.28 -10.92 -11.32
CA ARG A 200 -3.34 -10.07 -11.88
C ARG A 200 -2.96 -8.61 -11.98
N LEU A 201 -2.23 -8.09 -11.01
CA LEU A 201 -1.98 -6.66 -10.87
C LEU A 201 -0.52 -6.29 -11.13
N THR A 202 0.43 -6.98 -10.48
CA THR A 202 1.86 -6.71 -10.68
C THR A 202 2.31 -6.98 -12.11
N ALA A 203 1.94 -8.13 -12.65
CA ALA A 203 2.25 -8.46 -14.05
C ALA A 203 1.59 -7.48 -15.02
N TRP A 204 0.33 -7.07 -14.74
CA TRP A 204 -0.37 -6.10 -15.57
C TRP A 204 0.34 -4.73 -15.60
N GLU A 205 0.79 -4.22 -14.43
CA GLU A 205 1.52 -2.97 -14.34
C GLU A 205 2.85 -3.03 -15.08
N LEU A 206 3.66 -4.04 -14.79
CA LEU A 206 5.03 -4.14 -15.33
C LEU A 206 5.04 -4.38 -16.84
N VAL A 207 4.16 -5.24 -17.36
CA VAL A 207 3.99 -5.46 -18.81
C VAL A 207 3.57 -4.17 -19.52
N ARG A 208 2.67 -3.41 -18.91
CA ARG A 208 2.25 -2.10 -19.44
C ARG A 208 3.38 -1.08 -19.45
N ASP A 209 4.30 -1.15 -18.48
CA ASP A 209 5.50 -0.30 -18.42
C ASP A 209 6.62 -0.78 -19.35
N GLY A 210 6.43 -1.89 -20.09
CA GLY A 210 7.44 -2.47 -20.97
C GLY A 210 8.59 -3.18 -20.23
N ILE A 211 8.37 -3.54 -18.96
CA ILE A 211 9.37 -4.25 -18.14
C ILE A 211 9.18 -5.76 -18.31
N GLU A 212 10.27 -6.45 -18.68
CA GLU A 212 10.26 -7.89 -18.85
C GLU A 212 9.83 -8.60 -17.56
N THR A 213 8.70 -9.33 -17.62
CA THR A 213 8.06 -9.90 -16.43
C THR A 213 7.66 -11.35 -16.66
N THR A 214 8.11 -12.23 -15.79
CA THR A 214 7.72 -13.64 -15.73
C THR A 214 6.85 -13.87 -14.49
N VAL A 215 5.61 -14.32 -14.68
CA VAL A 215 4.76 -14.76 -13.58
C VAL A 215 5.15 -16.18 -13.19
N ILE A 216 5.27 -16.43 -11.90
CA ILE A 216 5.57 -17.75 -11.33
C ILE A 216 4.55 -18.10 -10.26
N THR A 217 4.37 -19.39 -9.97
CA THR A 217 3.63 -19.79 -8.76
C THR A 217 4.47 -19.55 -7.52
N ASP A 218 3.84 -19.29 -6.38
CA ASP A 218 4.54 -18.92 -5.13
C ASP A 218 5.59 -19.95 -4.71
N SER A 219 5.37 -21.24 -5.02
CA SER A 219 6.30 -22.32 -4.71
C SER A 219 7.54 -22.37 -5.61
N MET A 220 7.60 -21.62 -6.72
CA MET A 220 8.73 -21.64 -7.64
C MET A 220 9.87 -20.71 -7.22
N SER A 221 9.65 -19.77 -6.31
CA SER A 221 10.63 -18.77 -5.87
C SER A 221 11.94 -19.41 -5.39
N GLY A 222 11.85 -20.46 -4.57
CA GLY A 222 13.03 -21.20 -4.09
C GLY A 222 13.80 -21.91 -5.21
N ALA A 223 13.13 -22.46 -6.20
CA ALA A 223 13.77 -23.11 -7.35
C ALA A 223 14.57 -22.09 -8.19
N LEU A 224 14.01 -20.89 -8.40
CA LEU A 224 14.70 -19.81 -9.13
C LEU A 224 15.91 -19.28 -8.36
N MET A 225 15.79 -19.07 -7.05
CA MET A 225 16.91 -18.63 -6.21
C MET A 225 18.03 -19.68 -6.19
N ARG A 226 17.69 -20.97 -6.06
CA ARG A 226 18.66 -22.07 -6.11
C ARG A 226 19.42 -22.15 -7.44
N GLN A 227 18.78 -21.76 -8.54
CA GLN A 227 19.41 -21.70 -9.88
C GLN A 227 20.21 -20.41 -10.10
N GLY A 228 20.30 -19.51 -9.12
CA GLY A 228 20.98 -18.21 -9.26
C GLY A 228 20.28 -17.25 -10.22
N ARG A 229 18.98 -17.45 -10.49
CA ARG A 229 18.21 -16.63 -11.43
C ARG A 229 17.58 -15.39 -10.78
N VAL A 230 17.68 -15.24 -9.47
CA VAL A 230 17.24 -14.08 -8.70
C VAL A 230 18.44 -13.53 -7.93
N ASN A 231 18.71 -12.25 -8.07
CA ASN A 231 19.79 -11.56 -7.37
C ASN A 231 19.32 -10.39 -6.50
N PHE A 232 18.01 -10.10 -6.49
CA PHE A 232 17.43 -9.04 -5.69
C PHE A 232 15.96 -9.35 -5.38
N VAL A 233 15.53 -9.08 -4.15
CA VAL A 233 14.11 -9.18 -3.76
C VAL A 233 13.65 -7.83 -3.22
N VAL A 234 12.51 -7.34 -3.70
CA VAL A 234 11.85 -6.15 -3.16
C VAL A 234 10.35 -6.38 -3.06
N VAL A 235 9.81 -6.09 -1.87
CA VAL A 235 8.38 -6.22 -1.57
C VAL A 235 7.86 -4.94 -0.90
N GLY A 236 6.55 -4.78 -0.84
CA GLY A 236 5.92 -3.74 -0.04
C GLY A 236 5.75 -4.13 1.42
N ALA A 237 4.99 -3.33 2.17
CA ALA A 237 4.54 -3.64 3.51
C ALA A 237 3.11 -3.16 3.74
N ASP A 238 2.38 -3.89 4.58
CA ASP A 238 1.08 -3.46 5.12
C ASP A 238 1.25 -2.80 6.49
N ARG A 239 2.26 -3.20 7.28
CA ARG A 239 2.69 -2.56 8.53
C ARG A 239 4.13 -2.92 8.84
N ILE A 240 4.90 -1.96 9.36
CA ILE A 240 6.25 -2.16 9.88
C ILE A 240 6.26 -1.76 11.36
N ALA A 241 6.69 -2.67 12.23
CA ALA A 241 6.83 -2.42 13.66
C ALA A 241 8.08 -1.60 13.98
N ALA A 242 8.17 -1.06 15.20
CA ALA A 242 9.29 -0.23 15.66
C ALA A 242 10.66 -0.91 15.55
N ASN A 243 10.72 -2.25 15.70
CA ASN A 243 11.95 -3.02 15.56
C ASN A 243 12.29 -3.41 14.10
N GLY A 244 11.44 -3.03 13.12
CA GLY A 244 11.61 -3.35 11.71
C GLY A 244 10.94 -4.66 11.25
N ASP A 245 10.32 -5.43 12.14
CA ASP A 245 9.51 -6.57 11.74
C ASP A 245 8.37 -6.11 10.84
N THR A 246 8.17 -6.81 9.73
CA THR A 246 7.31 -6.33 8.66
C THR A 246 6.20 -7.30 8.36
N ALA A 247 4.95 -6.87 8.53
CA ALA A 247 3.78 -7.57 8.02
C ALA A 247 3.52 -7.20 6.56
N ASN A 248 3.40 -8.22 5.72
CA ASN A 248 3.02 -8.07 4.32
C ASN A 248 2.17 -9.27 3.89
N LYS A 249 1.71 -9.26 2.65
CA LYS A 249 0.86 -10.32 2.09
C LYS A 249 1.45 -11.70 2.39
N ILE A 250 0.57 -12.62 2.83
CA ILE A 250 0.93 -14.02 3.14
C ILE A 250 1.81 -14.61 2.03
N GLY A 251 2.89 -15.28 2.41
CA GLY A 251 3.95 -15.78 1.53
C GLY A 251 5.24 -14.95 1.55
N THR A 252 5.19 -13.71 2.01
CA THR A 252 6.36 -12.82 2.10
C THR A 252 7.45 -13.38 3.01
N TYR A 253 7.07 -13.92 4.17
CA TYR A 253 8.01 -14.59 5.08
C TYR A 253 8.72 -15.77 4.40
N THR A 254 8.00 -16.58 3.63
CA THR A 254 8.58 -17.68 2.88
C THR A 254 9.65 -17.19 1.90
N VAL A 255 9.34 -16.13 1.13
CA VAL A 255 10.31 -15.52 0.20
C VAL A 255 11.53 -14.99 0.95
N ALA A 256 11.35 -14.33 2.11
CA ALA A 256 12.46 -13.80 2.90
C ALA A 256 13.39 -14.91 3.44
N VAL A 257 12.81 -16.03 3.90
CA VAL A 257 13.58 -17.21 4.35
C VAL A 257 14.37 -17.81 3.20
N LEU A 258 13.76 -17.98 2.03
CA LEU A 258 14.44 -18.49 0.83
C LEU A 258 15.53 -17.53 0.36
N ALA A 259 15.27 -16.22 0.36
CA ALA A 259 16.28 -15.21 0.02
C ALA A 259 17.49 -15.30 0.97
N ARG A 260 17.26 -15.46 2.27
CA ARG A 260 18.35 -15.64 3.26
C ARG A 260 19.17 -16.89 2.99
N GLU A 261 18.53 -18.02 2.73
CA GLU A 261 19.17 -19.31 2.43
C GLU A 261 20.08 -19.21 1.19
N HIS A 262 19.61 -18.49 0.17
CA HIS A 262 20.33 -18.32 -1.09
C HIS A 262 21.18 -17.04 -1.17
N GLN A 263 21.33 -16.31 -0.05
CA GLN A 263 22.14 -15.08 0.06
C GLN A 263 21.69 -13.97 -0.91
N VAL A 264 20.40 -13.95 -1.26
CA VAL A 264 19.80 -12.89 -2.06
C VAL A 264 19.34 -11.76 -1.13
N PRO A 265 19.72 -10.50 -1.36
CA PRO A 265 19.28 -9.40 -0.51
C PRO A 265 17.77 -9.18 -0.63
N PHE A 266 17.10 -9.07 0.53
CA PHE A 266 15.67 -8.87 0.65
C PHE A 266 15.38 -7.48 1.20
N TYR A 267 14.70 -6.65 0.42
CA TYR A 267 14.34 -5.27 0.78
C TYR A 267 12.83 -5.10 0.91
N VAL A 268 12.45 -4.20 1.81
CA VAL A 268 11.06 -3.75 1.99
C VAL A 268 10.99 -2.30 1.54
N ALA A 269 10.02 -1.94 0.69
CA ALA A 269 9.79 -0.57 0.24
C ALA A 269 8.40 -0.09 0.70
N ALA A 270 8.38 0.87 1.62
CA ALA A 270 7.15 1.41 2.19
C ALA A 270 7.37 2.83 2.73
N PRO A 271 6.36 3.73 2.66
CA PRO A 271 6.46 5.08 3.20
C PRO A 271 6.48 5.06 4.73
N LEU A 272 6.97 6.13 5.34
CA LEU A 272 6.97 6.30 6.81
C LEU A 272 5.56 6.13 7.40
N SER A 273 4.52 6.51 6.69
CA SER A 273 3.13 6.31 7.12
C SER A 273 2.70 4.85 7.30
N THR A 274 3.50 3.89 6.83
CA THR A 274 3.29 2.44 7.03
C THR A 274 4.04 1.93 8.28
N ILE A 275 4.96 2.73 8.83
CA ILE A 275 5.73 2.39 10.04
C ILE A 275 4.93 2.80 11.26
N ASP A 276 4.66 1.85 12.14
CA ASP A 276 3.93 2.05 13.40
C ASP A 276 4.89 1.91 14.58
N LEU A 277 5.42 3.03 15.05
CA LEU A 277 6.33 3.06 16.20
C LEU A 277 5.67 2.68 17.53
N ASN A 278 4.32 2.64 17.60
CA ASN A 278 3.59 2.19 18.78
C ASN A 278 3.46 0.66 18.85
N THR A 279 3.71 -0.04 17.74
CA THR A 279 3.79 -1.51 17.69
C THR A 279 5.24 -1.91 17.89
N PRO A 280 5.62 -2.53 19.03
CA PRO A 280 7.04 -2.75 19.36
C PRO A 280 7.72 -3.75 18.43
N ASP A 281 7.04 -4.82 18.05
CA ASP A 281 7.55 -5.94 17.24
C ASP A 281 6.44 -6.64 16.45
N GLY A 282 6.83 -7.67 15.71
CA GLY A 282 5.94 -8.41 14.83
C GLY A 282 4.87 -9.25 15.54
N GLU A 283 5.09 -9.65 16.80
CA GLU A 283 4.11 -10.42 17.58
C GLU A 283 2.90 -9.58 17.97
N HIS A 284 3.07 -8.26 18.03
CA HIS A 284 2.02 -7.29 18.34
C HIS A 284 1.27 -6.80 17.10
N ILE A 285 1.64 -7.23 15.90
CA ILE A 285 0.92 -6.86 14.67
C ILE A 285 -0.35 -7.70 14.54
N PRO A 286 -1.55 -7.07 14.50
CA PRO A 286 -2.79 -7.80 14.31
C PRO A 286 -2.87 -8.35 12.88
N ILE A 287 -3.10 -9.66 12.74
CA ILE A 287 -3.25 -10.33 11.46
C ILE A 287 -4.73 -10.56 11.15
N GLU A 288 -5.20 -9.99 10.05
CA GLU A 288 -6.57 -10.15 9.54
C GLU A 288 -6.75 -11.58 9.00
N GLU A 289 -7.77 -12.29 9.46
CA GLU A 289 -8.21 -13.53 8.83
C GLU A 289 -9.32 -13.26 7.82
N ARG A 290 -9.20 -13.85 6.63
CA ARG A 290 -10.03 -13.52 5.49
C ARG A 290 -10.98 -14.66 5.11
N ASN A 291 -11.94 -14.34 4.25
CA ASN A 291 -12.96 -15.29 3.83
C ASN A 291 -12.34 -16.53 3.19
N ALA A 292 -12.76 -17.71 3.66
CA ALA A 292 -12.32 -19.01 3.16
C ALA A 292 -12.50 -19.18 1.65
N ARG A 293 -13.48 -18.48 1.06
CA ARG A 293 -13.73 -18.53 -0.38
C ARG A 293 -12.53 -18.06 -1.22
N GLU A 294 -11.68 -17.18 -0.69
CA GLU A 294 -10.47 -16.76 -1.40
C GLU A 294 -9.49 -17.92 -1.63
N VAL A 295 -9.42 -18.85 -0.70
CA VAL A 295 -8.59 -20.05 -0.82
C VAL A 295 -9.28 -21.15 -1.62
N THR A 296 -10.57 -21.35 -1.37
CA THR A 296 -11.32 -22.46 -1.96
C THR A 296 -11.73 -22.25 -3.40
N HIS A 297 -11.63 -21.03 -3.92
CA HIS A 297 -12.06 -20.69 -5.28
C HIS A 297 -11.03 -19.82 -6.01
N VAL A 298 -11.04 -19.95 -7.33
CA VAL A 298 -10.43 -18.96 -8.24
C VAL A 298 -11.54 -18.50 -9.19
N GLY A 299 -11.94 -17.23 -9.05
CA GLY A 299 -13.10 -16.72 -9.75
C GLY A 299 -14.37 -17.52 -9.38
N PRO A 300 -15.12 -18.06 -10.35
CA PRO A 300 -16.29 -18.91 -10.09
C PRO A 300 -15.93 -20.37 -9.76
N SER A 301 -14.71 -20.79 -10.06
CA SER A 301 -14.30 -22.21 -9.98
C SER A 301 -13.90 -22.61 -8.58
N GLN A 302 -14.54 -23.62 -8.02
CA GLN A 302 -14.17 -24.24 -6.75
C GLN A 302 -12.98 -25.18 -6.95
N LEU A 303 -11.95 -25.06 -6.10
CA LEU A 303 -10.72 -25.85 -6.15
C LEU A 303 -10.66 -26.96 -5.11
N THR A 304 -11.31 -26.76 -3.97
CA THR A 304 -11.28 -27.71 -2.86
C THR A 304 -12.57 -28.50 -2.77
N PRO A 305 -12.56 -29.74 -2.25
CA PRO A 305 -13.79 -30.47 -1.96
C PRO A 305 -14.65 -29.70 -0.93
N ALA A 306 -15.96 -29.91 -0.99
CA ALA A 306 -16.87 -29.39 0.01
C ALA A 306 -16.50 -29.94 1.41
N GLY A 307 -16.54 -29.09 2.44
CA GLY A 307 -16.21 -29.47 3.81
C GLY A 307 -14.71 -29.41 4.17
N ALA A 308 -13.81 -29.10 3.23
CA ALA A 308 -12.41 -28.84 3.56
C ALA A 308 -12.28 -27.61 4.47
N LEU A 309 -11.54 -27.75 5.57
CA LEU A 309 -11.22 -26.62 6.46
C LEU A 309 -10.21 -25.69 5.78
N VAL A 310 -10.31 -24.41 6.06
CA VAL A 310 -9.46 -23.37 5.47
C VAL A 310 -8.89 -22.49 6.56
N TRP A 311 -7.60 -22.23 6.47
CA TRP A 311 -6.90 -21.19 7.21
C TRP A 311 -6.41 -20.13 6.22
N ASN A 312 -6.82 -18.86 6.40
CA ASN A 312 -6.59 -17.80 5.43
C ASN A 312 -6.17 -16.49 6.10
N PRO A 313 -4.98 -16.43 6.74
CA PRO A 313 -4.43 -15.17 7.20
C PRO A 313 -4.07 -14.28 6.01
N ALA A 314 -4.39 -12.99 6.10
CA ALA A 314 -4.11 -12.06 5.02
C ALA A 314 -2.62 -11.78 4.87
N PHE A 315 -1.89 -11.80 5.98
CA PHE A 315 -0.50 -11.38 6.08
C PHE A 315 0.32 -12.40 6.86
N ASP A 316 1.63 -12.41 6.63
CA ASP A 316 2.63 -12.99 7.54
C ASP A 316 3.62 -11.92 7.98
N VAL A 317 4.38 -12.22 9.03
CA VAL A 317 5.39 -11.31 9.58
C VAL A 317 6.78 -11.81 9.20
N THR A 318 7.53 -10.95 8.53
CA THR A 318 8.95 -11.16 8.24
C THR A 318 9.78 -10.52 9.35
N PRO A 319 10.53 -11.32 10.14
CA PRO A 319 11.43 -10.79 11.15
C PRO A 319 12.51 -9.89 10.53
N HIS A 320 12.80 -8.78 11.17
CA HIS A 320 13.76 -7.77 10.71
C HIS A 320 15.17 -8.33 10.39
N ARG A 321 15.58 -9.42 11.06
CA ARG A 321 16.86 -10.11 10.79
C ARG A 321 16.99 -10.69 9.37
N LEU A 322 15.86 -10.84 8.66
CA LEU A 322 15.82 -11.29 7.26
C LEU A 322 15.81 -10.13 6.27
N ILE A 323 15.69 -8.89 6.75
CA ILE A 323 15.54 -7.70 5.93
C ILE A 323 16.90 -6.99 5.81
N ALA A 324 17.40 -6.85 4.57
CA ALA A 324 18.66 -6.16 4.27
C ALA A 324 18.53 -4.64 4.40
N GLY A 325 17.33 -4.11 4.19
CA GLY A 325 17.03 -2.69 4.37
C GLY A 325 15.57 -2.38 4.12
N ILE A 326 15.11 -1.28 4.74
CA ILE A 326 13.79 -0.69 4.54
C ILE A 326 13.98 0.60 3.75
N ILE A 327 13.41 0.65 2.55
CA ILE A 327 13.47 1.77 1.61
C ILE A 327 12.24 2.65 1.87
N THR A 328 12.46 3.91 2.21
CA THR A 328 11.41 4.89 2.43
C THR A 328 11.66 6.13 1.58
N GLU A 329 10.76 7.09 1.60
CA GLU A 329 10.93 8.41 0.97
C GLU A 329 12.02 9.27 1.61
N ARG A 330 12.62 8.81 2.73
CA ARG A 330 13.73 9.48 3.44
C ARG A 330 15.08 8.79 3.25
N GLY A 331 15.12 7.67 2.52
CA GLY A 331 16.34 6.91 2.29
C GLY A 331 16.18 5.45 2.65
N ILE A 332 17.31 4.75 2.72
CA ILE A 332 17.40 3.32 3.02
C ILE A 332 17.87 3.14 4.46
N PHE A 333 17.00 2.58 5.29
CA PHE A 333 17.32 2.26 6.68
C PHE A 333 17.79 0.81 6.80
N ARG A 334 18.80 0.59 7.64
CA ARG A 334 19.40 -0.73 7.91
C ARG A 334 19.44 -1.00 9.41
N ALA A 335 19.63 -2.25 9.77
CA ALA A 335 19.77 -2.65 11.17
C ALA A 335 20.92 -1.88 11.87
N PRO A 336 20.76 -1.55 13.16
CA PRO A 336 19.62 -1.86 14.02
C PRO A 336 18.42 -0.95 13.72
N PHE A 337 17.27 -1.57 13.35
CA PHE A 337 16.12 -0.83 12.84
C PHE A 337 15.43 0.04 13.89
N THR A 338 15.38 -0.37 15.15
CA THR A 338 14.79 0.42 16.23
C THR A 338 15.38 1.84 16.30
N GLU A 339 16.69 1.96 16.13
CA GLU A 339 17.36 3.26 16.16
C GLU A 339 17.24 3.99 14.82
N SER A 340 17.43 3.27 13.71
CA SER A 340 17.44 3.91 12.39
C SER A 340 16.07 4.41 11.98
N LEU A 341 14.99 3.66 12.27
CA LEU A 341 13.62 4.10 12.00
C LEU A 341 13.21 5.26 12.91
N LYS A 342 13.55 5.22 14.20
CA LYS A 342 13.26 6.35 15.11
C LYS A 342 13.87 7.65 14.60
N ARG A 343 15.13 7.63 14.16
CA ARG A 343 15.81 8.81 13.57
C ARG A 343 15.12 9.37 12.34
N ALA A 344 14.47 8.49 11.52
CA ALA A 344 13.72 8.94 10.36
C ALA A 344 12.56 9.87 10.72
N PHE A 345 11.86 9.58 11.83
CA PHE A 345 10.75 10.42 12.34
C PHE A 345 11.24 11.70 13.04
N GLU A 346 12.37 11.65 13.75
CA GLU A 346 12.94 12.84 14.40
C GLU A 346 13.36 13.91 13.37
N GLN A 347 13.86 13.50 12.20
CA GLN A 347 14.19 14.41 11.11
C GLN A 347 12.96 15.04 10.43
N GLU A 348 11.80 14.40 10.52
CA GLU A 348 10.53 14.96 10.04
C GLU A 348 10.06 16.11 10.94
N THR A 349 10.12 15.91 12.26
CA THR A 349 9.69 16.91 13.26
C THR A 349 10.55 18.18 13.25
N ALA A 350 11.82 18.07 12.83
CA ALA A 350 12.74 19.20 12.77
C ALA A 350 12.59 20.08 11.50
N ARG A 351 11.76 19.67 10.53
CA ARG A 351 11.53 20.39 9.25
C ARG A 351 10.14 21.06 9.17
N VAL A 352 9.27 20.84 10.16
CA VAL A 352 7.97 21.48 10.34
C VAL A 352 8.08 22.60 11.36
#